data_62b92b22a5a159220aa8b53f55ad3f42
#
_entry.id   62b92b22a5a159220aa8b53f55ad3f42
#
_cell.length_a   1.000
_cell.length_b   1.000
_cell.length_c   1.000
_cell.angle_alpha   90.00
_cell.angle_beta   90.00
_cell.angle_gamma   90.00
#
_symmetry.space_group_name_H-M   'P 1'
#
loop_
_entity.id
_entity.type
_entity.pdbx_description
1 polymer ?
#
loop_
_entity_poly.entity_id
_entity_poly.type
_entity_poly.pdbx_seq_one_letter_code
_entity_poly.pdbx_strand_id
1 'polypeptide(L)'
;MKQFLKYVLATIVGIACISVFTLVLSFIVMGVIAASSDSKPTIKDGTVLRISLSGTITERSNDNPFAKYLGNDAADNQGLDDIIKAIKVAKTDKRISGIYLEGGVLSTDYATLQELRHALMDFKQSKKFIVAYADSYTQGSYYLASTADKLFVNPSGMIDWHGIASQPIFYTDLLKKVGVKMQVFKVGTYKSAVEPFILTGMSDANREQVQSFVGSIWQQVCKDVAASRRLAVDSLNAYADRYTTFADPKQYVVTRLVDSLTYDDGVRQVLRACSKQDKVNFIDPAQLAKLDVAPTSGDGAIAVYYAEGDIVDEAAHTNFSGEMSQIVGSKVVADLDKLANDDKVKAVVLRINSGGGSAYASEQMWRAIQLLKQKKPVVVSMSGMAASGGYYMSCGADYIVAEPTTLTGSIGIFGMIPDASGLLTEKLGLHFDVVKTNKASDFGAMGRGFNADEAAAMQGYVNRGYRLFLSRVAAGRHMTPTQVDRIAQGRVWTGSQALGIKLVDKLGTLDDAIAVAAQRAGLKSYYLTSCPQKSSWIDQFLDSTVKRDYMEEKLQTALGEYYQPLRFVGGLRSFDAKSCVQARMFYVPNVK
;
A
#
# COMPACT_ATOMS: atom_id res chain seq x y z
N MET A 1 37.36 52.36 4.27
CA MET A 1 36.45 51.82 3.23
C MET A 1 37.12 50.81 2.30
N LYS A 2 38.24 51.12 1.61
CA LYS A 2 38.93 50.17 0.68
C LYS A 2 39.40 48.85 1.35
N GLN A 3 39.94 48.90 2.58
CA GLN A 3 40.36 47.69 3.31
C GLN A 3 39.18 46.83 3.79
N PHE A 4 38.10 47.44 4.25
CA PHE A 4 36.88 46.75 4.62
C PHE A 4 36.28 45.98 3.44
N LEU A 5 36.18 46.62 2.26
CA LEU A 5 35.73 45.97 1.03
C LEU A 5 36.62 44.79 0.61
N LYS A 6 37.94 44.86 0.80
CA LYS A 6 38.85 43.72 0.55
C LYS A 6 38.58 42.54 1.46
N TYR A 7 38.32 42.74 2.76
CA TYR A 7 37.99 41.65 3.69
C TYR A 7 36.63 41.03 3.37
N VAL A 8 35.62 41.84 3.06
CA VAL A 8 34.30 41.35 2.63
C VAL A 8 34.43 40.51 1.36
N LEU A 9 35.18 40.97 0.36
CA LEU A 9 35.40 40.22 -0.87
C LEU A 9 36.15 38.90 -0.62
N ALA A 10 37.20 38.94 0.22
CA ALA A 10 37.96 37.74 0.60
C ALA A 10 37.07 36.70 1.32
N THR A 11 36.17 37.16 2.19
CA THR A 11 35.21 36.28 2.88
C THR A 11 34.21 35.65 1.91
N ILE A 12 33.66 36.44 0.98
CA ILE A 12 32.74 35.94 -0.07
C ILE A 12 33.44 34.88 -0.95
N VAL A 13 34.68 35.16 -1.39
CA VAL A 13 35.46 34.21 -2.17
C VAL A 13 35.78 32.95 -1.36
N GLY A 14 36.15 33.11 -0.07
CA GLY A 14 36.36 31.96 0.81
C GLY A 14 35.12 31.07 0.98
N ILE A 15 33.97 31.70 1.19
CA ILE A 15 32.68 30.97 1.28
C ILE A 15 32.39 30.26 -0.06
N ALA A 16 32.57 30.96 -1.19
CA ALA A 16 32.35 30.34 -2.51
C ALA A 16 33.31 29.17 -2.77
N CYS A 17 34.58 29.27 -2.42
CA CYS A 17 35.56 28.18 -2.52
C CYS A 17 35.17 26.97 -1.63
N ILE A 18 34.76 27.22 -0.38
CA ILE A 18 34.30 26.15 0.53
C ILE A 18 33.04 25.50 -0.03
N SER A 19 32.08 26.30 -0.54
CA SER A 19 30.85 25.74 -1.13
C SER A 19 31.15 24.88 -2.35
N VAL A 20 32.02 25.31 -3.26
CA VAL A 20 32.44 24.53 -4.42
C VAL A 20 33.20 23.27 -3.99
N PHE A 21 34.10 23.36 -3.02
CA PHE A 21 34.83 22.20 -2.49
C PHE A 21 33.86 21.17 -1.86
N THR A 22 32.91 21.63 -1.04
CA THR A 22 31.90 20.77 -0.41
C THR A 22 31.03 20.10 -1.47
N LEU A 23 30.67 20.85 -2.51
CA LEU A 23 29.87 20.34 -3.62
C LEU A 23 30.63 19.26 -4.41
N VAL A 24 31.87 19.47 -4.75
CA VAL A 24 32.74 18.48 -5.41
C VAL A 24 32.96 17.26 -4.54
N LEU A 25 33.22 17.44 -3.24
CA LEU A 25 33.37 16.32 -2.30
C LEU A 25 32.07 15.51 -2.19
N SER A 26 30.93 16.17 -2.17
CA SER A 26 29.61 15.52 -2.18
C SER A 26 29.40 14.68 -3.45
N PHE A 27 29.78 15.19 -4.64
CA PHE A 27 29.73 14.43 -5.88
C PHE A 27 30.68 13.22 -5.89
N ILE A 28 31.88 13.36 -5.33
CA ILE A 28 32.81 12.22 -5.22
C ILE A 28 32.24 11.16 -4.28
N VAL A 29 31.74 11.54 -3.11
CA VAL A 29 31.09 10.63 -2.16
C VAL A 29 29.88 9.95 -2.80
N MET A 30 29.05 10.74 -3.51
CA MET A 30 27.90 10.20 -4.27
C MET A 30 28.33 9.19 -5.33
N GLY A 31 29.40 9.48 -6.08
CA GLY A 31 29.93 8.57 -7.09
C GLY A 31 30.44 7.25 -6.49
N VAL A 32 31.11 7.31 -5.34
CA VAL A 32 31.59 6.12 -4.62
C VAL A 32 30.41 5.28 -4.08
N ILE A 33 29.39 5.93 -3.52
CA ILE A 33 28.17 5.24 -3.02
C ILE A 33 27.43 4.59 -4.18
N ALA A 34 27.25 5.31 -5.31
CA ALA A 34 26.62 4.78 -6.51
C ALA A 34 27.37 3.54 -7.05
N ALA A 35 28.69 3.62 -7.18
CA ALA A 35 29.52 2.52 -7.66
C ALA A 35 29.48 1.31 -6.71
N SER A 36 29.36 1.54 -5.40
CA SER A 36 29.24 0.46 -4.41
C SER A 36 27.84 -0.18 -4.39
N SER A 37 26.79 0.58 -4.72
CA SER A 37 25.42 0.08 -4.70
C SER A 37 25.11 -0.85 -5.89
N ASP A 38 25.80 -0.71 -7.02
CA ASP A 38 25.62 -1.56 -8.21
C ASP A 38 26.48 -2.85 -8.20
N SER A 39 27.37 -3.03 -7.23
CA SER A 39 28.19 -4.22 -7.17
C SER A 39 27.36 -5.47 -6.81
N LYS A 40 27.50 -6.55 -7.59
CA LYS A 40 26.89 -7.84 -7.25
C LYS A 40 27.51 -8.39 -5.97
N PRO A 41 26.71 -8.78 -4.98
CA PRO A 41 27.24 -9.31 -3.74
C PRO A 41 27.96 -10.64 -3.95
N THR A 42 29.04 -10.86 -3.22
CA THR A 42 29.74 -12.16 -3.19
C THR A 42 29.07 -13.05 -2.16
N ILE A 43 28.51 -14.19 -2.60
CA ILE A 43 27.89 -15.17 -1.72
C ILE A 43 28.86 -16.29 -1.41
N LYS A 44 29.03 -16.62 -0.14
CA LYS A 44 29.77 -17.79 0.36
C LYS A 44 28.81 -18.97 0.51
N ASP A 45 29.34 -20.18 0.40
CA ASP A 45 28.57 -21.38 0.70
C ASP A 45 28.08 -21.39 2.16
N GLY A 46 26.83 -21.82 2.35
CA GLY A 46 26.22 -21.84 3.68
C GLY A 46 25.63 -20.49 4.10
N THR A 47 25.56 -19.48 3.22
CA THR A 47 24.91 -18.18 3.50
C THR A 47 23.42 -18.37 3.79
N VAL A 48 22.89 -17.58 4.71
CA VAL A 48 21.47 -17.57 5.11
C VAL A 48 20.84 -16.24 4.68
N LEU A 49 19.71 -16.31 3.97
CA LEU A 49 18.89 -15.12 3.68
C LEU A 49 18.22 -14.66 4.97
N ARG A 50 18.55 -13.45 5.44
CA ARG A 50 17.91 -12.83 6.59
C ARG A 50 16.80 -11.90 6.13
N ILE A 51 15.58 -12.19 6.51
CA ILE A 51 14.42 -11.34 6.25
C ILE A 51 13.99 -10.72 7.59
N SER A 52 14.16 -9.40 7.72
CA SER A 52 13.67 -8.66 8.88
C SER A 52 12.16 -8.44 8.75
N LEU A 53 11.39 -8.89 9.73
CA LEU A 53 9.96 -8.68 9.82
C LEU A 53 9.67 -7.42 10.65
N SER A 54 10.29 -6.30 10.27
CA SER A 54 10.17 -4.99 10.91
C SER A 54 10.01 -3.87 9.88
N GLY A 55 9.54 -2.71 10.32
CA GLY A 55 9.31 -1.56 9.46
C GLY A 55 8.08 -1.71 8.57
N THR A 56 8.09 -1.08 7.40
CA THR A 56 6.98 -1.09 6.44
C THR A 56 7.36 -1.87 5.18
N ILE A 57 6.43 -2.70 4.69
CA ILE A 57 6.56 -3.33 3.37
C ILE A 57 5.67 -2.60 2.38
N THR A 58 6.28 -2.08 1.31
CA THR A 58 5.62 -1.43 0.17
C THR A 58 5.72 -2.33 -1.07
N GLU A 59 4.97 -2.04 -2.12
CA GLU A 59 5.02 -2.84 -3.36
C GLU A 59 6.43 -2.91 -3.96
N ARG A 60 7.15 -1.78 -3.90
CA ARG A 60 8.53 -1.67 -4.41
C ARG A 60 9.39 -0.86 -3.44
N SER A 61 10.63 -1.27 -3.26
CA SER A 61 11.60 -0.50 -2.48
C SER A 61 11.90 0.86 -3.14
N ASN A 62 12.08 1.88 -2.31
CA ASN A 62 12.71 3.13 -2.71
C ASN A 62 14.21 2.99 -2.45
N ASP A 63 15.00 2.87 -3.52
CA ASP A 63 16.45 2.77 -3.42
C ASP A 63 17.06 4.14 -3.07
N ASN A 64 16.92 4.56 -1.81
CA ASN A 64 17.61 5.74 -1.30
C ASN A 64 18.81 5.32 -0.42
N PRO A 65 20.03 5.28 -0.97
CA PRO A 65 21.20 4.88 -0.21
C PRO A 65 21.55 5.83 0.95
N PHE A 66 21.01 7.05 0.93
CA PHE A 66 21.22 8.05 1.98
C PHE A 66 20.29 7.91 3.17
N ALA A 67 19.13 7.22 3.03
CA ALA A 67 18.21 7.01 4.13
C ALA A 67 18.91 6.38 5.35
N LYS A 68 19.83 5.44 5.10
CA LYS A 68 20.65 4.79 6.14
C LYS A 68 21.61 5.74 6.85
N TYR A 69 22.10 6.79 6.18
CA TYR A 69 23.06 7.74 6.74
C TYR A 69 22.40 8.93 7.42
N LEU A 70 21.14 9.23 7.06
CA LEU A 70 20.39 10.35 7.62
C LEU A 70 19.64 9.98 8.91
N GLY A 71 19.76 8.73 9.39
CA GLY A 71 19.10 8.29 10.62
C GLY A 71 17.58 8.32 10.54
N ASN A 72 17.04 8.28 9.32
CA ASN A 72 15.60 8.20 9.10
C ASN A 72 15.13 6.76 9.25
N ASP A 73 14.05 6.56 10.00
CA ASP A 73 13.31 5.29 10.08
C ASP A 73 12.73 4.86 8.71
N ALA A 74 12.74 5.76 7.70
CA ALA A 74 12.58 5.41 6.28
C ALA A 74 13.61 4.39 5.76
N ALA A 75 14.69 4.13 6.52
CA ALA A 75 15.63 3.02 6.26
C ALA A 75 14.99 1.62 6.41
N ASP A 76 13.84 1.51 7.08
CA ASP A 76 13.15 0.25 7.33
C ASP A 76 12.04 -0.04 6.30
N ASN A 77 11.94 0.74 5.21
CA ASN A 77 11.03 0.43 4.11
C ASN A 77 11.61 -0.66 3.22
N GLN A 78 10.93 -1.80 3.16
CA GLN A 78 11.30 -2.95 2.36
C GLN A 78 10.37 -3.08 1.15
N GLY A 79 10.93 -3.41 -0.02
CA GLY A 79 10.14 -3.72 -1.21
C GLY A 79 9.68 -5.17 -1.20
N LEU A 80 8.38 -5.38 -1.36
CA LEU A 80 7.80 -6.72 -1.55
C LEU A 80 8.44 -7.42 -2.74
N ASP A 81 8.63 -6.68 -3.84
CA ASP A 81 9.27 -7.19 -5.07
C ASP A 81 10.68 -7.73 -4.80
N ASP A 82 11.50 -7.03 -4.01
CA ASP A 82 12.86 -7.44 -3.68
C ASP A 82 12.88 -8.65 -2.73
N ILE A 83 11.97 -8.68 -1.74
CA ILE A 83 11.87 -9.83 -0.81
C ILE A 83 11.46 -11.09 -1.58
N ILE A 84 10.45 -11.01 -2.46
CA ILE A 84 9.99 -12.16 -3.23
C ILE A 84 11.07 -12.64 -4.20
N LYS A 85 11.76 -11.74 -4.89
CA LYS A 85 12.91 -12.08 -5.75
C LYS A 85 14.01 -12.77 -4.96
N ALA A 86 14.38 -12.22 -3.79
CA ALA A 86 15.39 -12.83 -2.94
C ALA A 86 15.01 -14.24 -2.49
N ILE A 87 13.75 -14.48 -2.13
CA ILE A 87 13.25 -15.82 -1.77
C ILE A 87 13.36 -16.78 -2.96
N LYS A 88 13.02 -16.33 -4.18
CA LYS A 88 13.16 -17.14 -5.41
C LYS A 88 14.61 -17.48 -5.72
N VAL A 89 15.53 -16.52 -5.60
CA VAL A 89 16.98 -16.77 -5.74
C VAL A 89 17.45 -17.73 -4.67
N ALA A 90 17.06 -17.51 -3.41
CA ALA A 90 17.42 -18.39 -2.30
C ALA A 90 16.94 -19.83 -2.50
N LYS A 91 15.76 -20.03 -3.12
CA LYS A 91 15.21 -21.36 -3.44
C LYS A 91 16.13 -22.15 -4.35
N THR A 92 16.72 -21.51 -5.35
CA THR A 92 17.49 -22.16 -6.45
C THR A 92 19.00 -22.11 -6.26
N ASP A 93 19.56 -21.08 -5.61
CA ASP A 93 21.00 -20.92 -5.42
C ASP A 93 21.53 -21.89 -4.34
N LYS A 94 22.42 -22.79 -4.73
CA LYS A 94 22.98 -23.82 -3.85
C LYS A 94 23.83 -23.26 -2.70
N ARG A 95 24.34 -22.04 -2.83
CA ARG A 95 25.15 -21.37 -1.79
C ARG A 95 24.30 -20.89 -0.62
N ILE A 96 22.97 -20.71 -0.84
CA ILE A 96 22.03 -20.34 0.22
C ILE A 96 21.52 -21.61 0.89
N SER A 97 21.74 -21.73 2.20
CA SER A 97 21.36 -22.89 2.99
C SER A 97 19.94 -22.82 3.57
N GLY A 98 19.40 -21.60 3.77
CA GLY A 98 18.08 -21.41 4.35
C GLY A 98 17.71 -19.96 4.51
N ILE A 99 16.55 -19.73 5.15
CA ILE A 99 16.02 -18.41 5.48
C ILE A 99 15.98 -18.26 7.01
N TYR A 100 16.36 -17.09 7.50
CA TYR A 100 16.15 -16.62 8.85
C TYR A 100 15.15 -15.49 8.87
N LEU A 101 13.98 -15.70 9.50
CA LEU A 101 12.97 -14.69 9.74
C LEU A 101 13.24 -14.05 11.10
N GLU A 102 13.72 -12.82 11.09
CA GLU A 102 13.98 -12.03 12.28
C GLU A 102 12.76 -11.19 12.60
N GLY A 103 12.05 -11.54 13.67
CA GLY A 103 10.79 -10.89 14.03
C GLY A 103 11.00 -9.51 14.63
N GLY A 104 10.03 -8.62 14.37
CA GLY A 104 9.99 -7.25 14.87
C GLY A 104 8.58 -6.65 14.69
N VAL A 105 8.49 -5.33 14.76
CA VAL A 105 7.23 -4.60 14.54
C VAL A 105 7.06 -4.35 13.05
N LEU A 106 6.21 -5.16 12.41
CA LEU A 106 5.94 -5.09 10.98
C LEU A 106 4.62 -4.37 10.72
N SER A 107 4.63 -3.39 9.82
CA SER A 107 3.45 -2.65 9.37
C SER A 107 3.21 -2.90 7.89
N THR A 108 2.17 -3.67 7.57
CA THR A 108 1.69 -3.91 6.21
C THR A 108 0.30 -4.54 6.24
N ASP A 109 -0.37 -4.65 5.10
CA ASP A 109 -1.68 -5.29 4.99
C ASP A 109 -1.59 -6.82 4.90
N TYR A 110 -2.71 -7.50 5.18
CA TYR A 110 -2.74 -8.97 5.19
C TYR A 110 -2.58 -9.61 3.82
N ALA A 111 -2.93 -8.95 2.72
CA ALA A 111 -2.70 -9.51 1.39
C ALA A 111 -1.22 -9.51 1.04
N THR A 112 -0.48 -8.46 1.40
CA THR A 112 0.99 -8.42 1.30
C THR A 112 1.64 -9.51 2.15
N LEU A 113 1.17 -9.69 3.41
CA LEU A 113 1.64 -10.80 4.25
C LEU A 113 1.34 -12.17 3.64
N GLN A 114 0.18 -12.31 3.01
CA GLN A 114 -0.26 -13.55 2.36
C GLN A 114 0.61 -13.89 1.15
N GLU A 115 0.94 -12.91 0.33
CA GLU A 115 1.83 -13.07 -0.82
C GLU A 115 3.25 -13.48 -0.39
N LEU A 116 3.81 -12.84 0.67
CA LEU A 116 5.08 -13.27 1.27
C LEU A 116 5.00 -14.69 1.84
N ARG A 117 3.89 -15.02 2.49
CA ARG A 117 3.67 -16.37 3.00
C ARG A 117 3.66 -17.40 1.89
N HIS A 118 3.01 -17.12 0.75
CA HIS A 118 3.04 -17.99 -0.42
C HIS A 118 4.47 -18.21 -0.92
N ALA A 119 5.28 -17.16 -1.01
CA ALA A 119 6.69 -17.28 -1.40
C ALA A 119 7.51 -18.13 -0.41
N LEU A 120 7.30 -17.98 0.90
CA LEU A 120 7.95 -18.81 1.93
C LEU A 120 7.51 -20.28 1.84
N MET A 121 6.22 -20.54 1.61
CA MET A 121 5.71 -21.90 1.45
C MET A 121 6.24 -22.56 0.16
N ASP A 122 6.39 -21.80 -0.93
CA ASP A 122 7.04 -22.27 -2.14
C ASP A 122 8.55 -22.54 -1.92
N PHE A 123 9.23 -21.70 -1.16
CA PHE A 123 10.64 -21.92 -0.77
C PHE A 123 10.83 -23.25 -0.04
N LYS A 124 9.90 -23.66 0.84
CA LYS A 124 9.97 -24.94 1.57
C LYS A 124 10.06 -26.15 0.64
N GLN A 125 9.60 -26.08 -0.59
CA GLN A 125 9.73 -27.16 -1.58
C GLN A 125 11.21 -27.45 -1.91
N SER A 126 12.13 -26.48 -1.71
CA SER A 126 13.59 -26.69 -1.86
C SER A 126 14.20 -27.58 -0.79
N LYS A 127 13.46 -27.89 0.29
CA LYS A 127 13.91 -28.62 1.49
C LYS A 127 15.03 -27.91 2.27
N LYS A 128 15.26 -26.62 2.00
CA LYS A 128 16.13 -25.75 2.79
C LYS A 128 15.35 -25.28 4.02
N PHE A 129 16.06 -24.96 5.11
CA PHE A 129 15.42 -24.61 6.37
C PHE A 129 14.84 -23.18 6.37
N ILE A 130 13.79 -23.00 7.16
CA ILE A 130 13.33 -21.69 7.62
C ILE A 130 13.37 -21.70 9.14
N VAL A 131 14.14 -20.79 9.73
CA VAL A 131 14.18 -20.55 11.18
C VAL A 131 13.62 -19.18 11.47
N ALA A 132 12.76 -19.04 12.48
CA ALA A 132 12.22 -17.77 12.92
C ALA A 132 12.49 -17.53 14.40
N TYR A 133 12.82 -16.29 14.75
CA TYR A 133 12.99 -15.82 16.11
C TYR A 133 12.56 -14.36 16.25
N ALA A 134 11.97 -14.05 17.38
CA ALA A 134 11.74 -12.68 17.84
C ALA A 134 11.87 -12.56 19.36
N ASP A 135 12.21 -11.37 19.81
CA ASP A 135 12.00 -11.00 21.21
C ASP A 135 10.50 -10.87 21.49
N SER A 136 9.74 -10.31 20.55
CA SER A 136 8.27 -10.30 20.57
C SER A 136 7.74 -10.30 19.14
N TYR A 137 6.65 -11.02 18.91
CA TYR A 137 5.96 -11.07 17.63
C TYR A 137 4.71 -10.19 17.67
N THR A 138 4.56 -9.29 16.70
CA THR A 138 3.25 -8.77 16.33
C THR A 138 2.43 -9.85 15.62
N GLN A 139 1.11 -9.73 15.57
CA GLN A 139 0.26 -10.71 14.90
C GLN A 139 0.65 -10.93 13.42
N GLY A 140 1.00 -9.84 12.69
CA GLY A 140 1.47 -9.93 11.31
C GLY A 140 2.82 -10.63 11.17
N SER A 141 3.82 -10.29 12.02
CA SER A 141 5.12 -10.97 12.00
C SER A 141 5.01 -12.44 12.43
N TYR A 142 4.14 -12.76 13.40
CA TYR A 142 3.84 -14.15 13.78
C TYR A 142 3.18 -14.95 12.64
N TYR A 143 2.26 -14.32 11.90
CA TYR A 143 1.62 -14.96 10.75
C TYR A 143 2.64 -15.46 9.72
N LEU A 144 3.68 -14.67 9.42
CA LEU A 144 4.79 -15.11 8.56
C LEU A 144 5.69 -16.12 9.24
N ALA A 145 6.11 -15.86 10.49
CA ALA A 145 6.99 -16.72 11.26
C ALA A 145 6.41 -18.12 11.49
N SER A 146 5.07 -18.25 11.52
CA SER A 146 4.38 -19.54 11.67
C SER A 146 4.67 -20.52 10.52
N THR A 147 5.25 -20.07 9.39
CA THR A 147 5.72 -20.93 8.29
C THR A 147 7.04 -21.64 8.60
N ALA A 148 7.81 -21.19 9.61
CA ALA A 148 9.13 -21.70 9.91
C ALA A 148 9.13 -23.20 10.30
N ASP A 149 10.24 -23.86 10.01
CA ASP A 149 10.48 -25.24 10.46
C ASP A 149 10.88 -25.30 11.93
N LYS A 150 11.50 -24.18 12.41
CA LYS A 150 11.84 -23.96 13.81
C LYS A 150 11.47 -22.54 14.18
N LEU A 151 10.52 -22.40 15.09
CA LEU A 151 9.95 -21.13 15.53
C LEU A 151 10.22 -20.91 17.01
N PHE A 152 10.93 -19.83 17.32
CA PHE A 152 11.36 -19.48 18.66
C PHE A 152 10.86 -18.11 19.07
N VAL A 153 10.69 -17.91 20.37
CA VAL A 153 10.48 -16.62 21.00
C VAL A 153 11.35 -16.49 22.24
N ASN A 154 11.72 -15.26 22.59
CA ASN A 154 12.48 -14.96 23.80
C ASN A 154 11.75 -15.46 25.06
N PRO A 155 12.45 -16.03 26.07
CA PRO A 155 11.84 -16.49 27.32
C PRO A 155 11.07 -15.41 28.11
N SER A 156 11.35 -14.12 27.85
CA SER A 156 10.62 -12.97 28.41
C SER A 156 9.80 -12.23 27.34
N GLY A 157 9.63 -12.81 26.16
CA GLY A 157 8.96 -12.21 25.02
C GLY A 157 7.46 -12.44 24.98
N MET A 158 6.81 -11.88 23.97
CA MET A 158 5.37 -11.97 23.77
C MET A 158 5.03 -12.41 22.34
N ILE A 159 3.86 -13.03 22.19
CA ILE A 159 3.20 -13.21 20.89
C ILE A 159 1.90 -12.45 20.95
N ASP A 160 1.80 -11.41 20.12
CA ASP A 160 0.57 -10.66 19.97
C ASP A 160 -0.41 -11.46 19.12
N TRP A 161 -1.45 -12.02 19.79
CA TRP A 161 -2.47 -12.86 19.16
C TRP A 161 -3.81 -12.57 19.79
N HIS A 162 -4.55 -11.62 19.20
CA HIS A 162 -5.78 -11.05 19.78
C HIS A 162 -6.93 -10.87 18.77
N GLY A 163 -6.74 -11.27 17.51
CA GLY A 163 -7.73 -11.04 16.46
C GLY A 163 -7.60 -9.67 15.80
N ILE A 164 -8.65 -9.27 15.08
CA ILE A 164 -8.66 -8.02 14.30
C ILE A 164 -9.83 -7.17 14.78
N ALA A 165 -9.56 -5.95 15.20
CA ALA A 165 -10.55 -4.95 15.53
C ALA A 165 -10.55 -3.80 14.52
N SER A 166 -11.70 -3.16 14.34
CA SER A 166 -11.88 -1.97 13.51
C SER A 166 -12.48 -0.87 14.37
N GLN A 167 -11.76 0.23 14.53
CA GLN A 167 -12.16 1.38 15.33
C GLN A 167 -12.05 2.68 14.53
N PRO A 168 -13.04 3.00 13.65
CA PRO A 168 -13.04 4.26 12.92
C PRO A 168 -13.28 5.45 13.86
N ILE A 169 -12.65 6.58 13.53
CA ILE A 169 -12.83 7.84 14.24
C ILE A 169 -13.93 8.64 13.55
N PHE A 170 -14.83 9.24 14.33
CA PHE A 170 -15.92 10.09 13.87
C PHE A 170 -15.65 11.55 14.23
N TYR A 171 -15.70 12.44 13.25
CA TYR A 171 -15.30 13.84 13.37
C TYR A 171 -16.49 14.80 13.44
N THR A 172 -17.73 14.31 13.40
CA THR A 172 -18.96 15.11 13.27
C THR A 172 -19.06 16.17 14.37
N ASP A 173 -18.83 15.79 15.63
CA ASP A 173 -18.92 16.73 16.74
C ASP A 173 -17.74 17.71 16.79
N LEU A 174 -16.53 17.29 16.37
CA LEU A 174 -15.39 18.17 16.20
C LEU A 174 -15.67 19.23 15.13
N LEU A 175 -16.15 18.82 13.96
CA LEU A 175 -16.50 19.72 12.87
C LEU A 175 -17.58 20.73 13.28
N LYS A 176 -18.61 20.26 14.00
CA LYS A 176 -19.66 21.13 14.54
C LYS A 176 -19.10 22.19 15.52
N LYS A 177 -18.16 21.79 16.41
CA LYS A 177 -17.53 22.73 17.37
C LYS A 177 -16.77 23.85 16.68
N VAL A 178 -16.08 23.55 15.55
CA VAL A 178 -15.36 24.54 14.76
C VAL A 178 -16.23 25.29 13.74
N GLY A 179 -17.54 24.99 13.67
CA GLY A 179 -18.47 25.67 12.74
C GLY A 179 -18.37 25.19 11.30
N VAL A 180 -17.93 23.93 11.08
CA VAL A 180 -17.89 23.30 9.76
C VAL A 180 -18.94 22.20 9.70
N LYS A 181 -19.67 22.12 8.59
CA LYS A 181 -20.64 21.06 8.29
C LYS A 181 -20.30 20.40 6.96
N MET A 182 -20.32 19.07 6.91
CA MET A 182 -20.09 18.35 5.66
C MET A 182 -21.42 18.14 4.92
N GLN A 183 -21.49 18.59 3.68
CA GLN A 183 -22.59 18.31 2.76
C GLN A 183 -22.24 17.08 1.96
N VAL A 184 -23.02 16.01 2.14
CA VAL A 184 -22.75 14.69 1.57
C VAL A 184 -23.83 14.32 0.57
N PHE A 185 -23.37 13.90 -0.61
CA PHE A 185 -24.18 13.39 -1.72
C PHE A 185 -23.67 11.98 -2.04
N LYS A 186 -24.42 10.95 -1.71
CA LYS A 186 -23.97 9.56 -1.89
C LYS A 186 -25.04 8.69 -2.53
N VAL A 187 -24.59 7.60 -3.14
CA VAL A 187 -25.45 6.50 -3.60
C VAL A 187 -24.89 5.18 -3.02
N GLY A 188 -25.81 4.38 -2.52
CA GLY A 188 -25.49 3.06 -1.97
C GLY A 188 -25.51 3.00 -0.45
N THR A 189 -26.12 1.93 0.05
CA THR A 189 -26.33 1.66 1.48
C THR A 189 -25.01 1.50 2.23
N TYR A 190 -24.01 0.86 1.59
CA TYR A 190 -22.73 0.52 2.17
C TYR A 190 -21.60 1.53 1.86
N LYS A 191 -21.90 2.64 1.14
CA LYS A 191 -20.86 3.67 0.88
C LYS A 191 -20.65 4.51 2.13
N SER A 192 -19.91 3.95 3.08
CA SER A 192 -19.71 4.45 4.43
C SER A 192 -18.51 5.38 4.61
N ALA A 193 -17.73 5.62 3.54
CA ALA A 193 -16.56 6.50 3.58
C ALA A 193 -16.87 7.91 4.13
N VAL A 194 -18.10 8.39 4.01
CA VAL A 194 -18.55 9.70 4.47
C VAL A 194 -19.10 9.70 5.91
N GLU A 195 -19.39 8.54 6.48
CA GLU A 195 -20.01 8.43 7.81
C GLU A 195 -19.19 9.10 8.92
N PRO A 196 -17.85 9.02 8.93
CA PRO A 196 -17.01 9.70 9.92
C PRO A 196 -17.26 11.22 10.04
N PHE A 197 -17.82 11.83 9.00
CA PHE A 197 -18.04 13.27 8.93
C PHE A 197 -19.47 13.72 9.19
N ILE A 198 -20.42 12.79 9.22
CA ILE A 198 -21.86 13.08 9.36
C ILE A 198 -22.55 12.26 10.46
N LEU A 199 -21.90 11.25 10.98
CA LEU A 199 -22.39 10.40 12.09
C LEU A 199 -21.42 10.43 13.26
N THR A 200 -21.88 9.92 14.42
CA THR A 200 -21.07 9.75 15.64
C THR A 200 -20.72 8.29 15.92
N GLY A 201 -21.12 7.38 15.05
CA GLY A 201 -20.84 5.94 15.08
C GLY A 201 -21.20 5.30 13.76
N MET A 202 -20.80 4.04 13.55
CA MET A 202 -21.11 3.29 12.34
C MET A 202 -22.62 3.07 12.21
N SER A 203 -23.16 3.24 10.99
CA SER A 203 -24.50 2.72 10.65
C SER A 203 -24.52 1.17 10.73
N ASP A 204 -25.72 0.59 10.81
CA ASP A 204 -25.88 -0.87 10.86
C ASP A 204 -25.29 -1.53 9.60
N ALA A 205 -25.50 -0.94 8.41
CA ALA A 205 -24.94 -1.44 7.16
C ALA A 205 -23.40 -1.37 7.16
N ASN A 206 -22.82 -0.28 7.68
CA ASN A 206 -21.38 -0.18 7.80
C ASN A 206 -20.82 -1.19 8.80
N ARG A 207 -21.46 -1.37 9.94
CA ARG A 207 -21.08 -2.39 10.94
C ARG A 207 -21.13 -3.79 10.36
N GLU A 208 -22.19 -4.13 9.63
CA GLU A 208 -22.33 -5.41 8.93
C GLU A 208 -21.18 -5.68 7.97
N GLN A 209 -20.88 -4.73 7.07
CA GLN A 209 -19.80 -4.94 6.09
C GLN A 209 -18.42 -5.00 6.74
N VAL A 210 -18.14 -4.16 7.75
CA VAL A 210 -16.87 -4.18 8.49
C VAL A 210 -16.69 -5.52 9.17
N GLN A 211 -17.69 -6.00 9.89
CA GLN A 211 -17.65 -7.31 10.54
C GLN A 211 -17.46 -8.45 9.52
N SER A 212 -18.09 -8.36 8.35
CA SER A 212 -17.97 -9.35 7.27
C SER A 212 -16.54 -9.44 6.74
N PHE A 213 -15.90 -8.33 6.35
CA PHE A 213 -14.56 -8.39 5.79
C PHE A 213 -13.48 -8.63 6.85
N VAL A 214 -13.59 -8.04 8.06
CA VAL A 214 -12.66 -8.30 9.16
C VAL A 214 -12.72 -9.76 9.59
N GLY A 215 -13.93 -10.32 9.73
CA GLY A 215 -14.11 -11.73 10.03
C GLY A 215 -13.56 -12.67 8.95
N SER A 216 -13.73 -12.31 7.67
CA SER A 216 -13.18 -13.08 6.54
C SER A 216 -11.63 -13.08 6.55
N ILE A 217 -11.00 -11.93 6.82
CA ILE A 217 -9.54 -11.82 6.94
C ILE A 217 -9.04 -12.67 8.11
N TRP A 218 -9.66 -12.52 9.29
CA TRP A 218 -9.27 -13.28 10.48
C TRP A 218 -9.40 -14.78 10.29
N GLN A 219 -10.50 -15.22 9.67
CA GLN A 219 -10.71 -16.64 9.35
C GLN A 219 -9.61 -17.18 8.43
N GLN A 220 -9.18 -16.41 7.43
CA GLN A 220 -8.08 -16.80 6.55
C GLN A 220 -6.76 -16.89 7.32
N VAL A 221 -6.45 -15.91 8.18
CA VAL A 221 -5.24 -15.91 9.03
C VAL A 221 -5.21 -17.15 9.93
N CYS A 222 -6.32 -17.44 10.61
CA CYS A 222 -6.44 -18.63 11.46
C CYS A 222 -6.27 -19.92 10.66
N LYS A 223 -6.86 -20.02 9.47
CA LYS A 223 -6.73 -21.19 8.59
C LYS A 223 -5.28 -21.45 8.20
N ASP A 224 -4.56 -20.40 7.82
CA ASP A 224 -3.16 -20.49 7.37
C ASP A 224 -2.22 -20.87 8.52
N VAL A 225 -2.40 -20.26 9.70
CA VAL A 225 -1.61 -20.58 10.90
C VAL A 225 -1.95 -22.00 11.38
N ALA A 226 -3.24 -22.37 11.39
CA ALA A 226 -3.68 -23.72 11.76
C ALA A 226 -2.99 -24.79 10.90
N ALA A 227 -2.93 -24.59 9.59
CA ALA A 227 -2.26 -25.49 8.66
C ALA A 227 -0.75 -25.62 8.94
N SER A 228 -0.06 -24.51 9.20
CA SER A 228 1.39 -24.51 9.44
C SER A 228 1.77 -25.06 10.81
N ARG A 229 1.01 -24.69 11.85
CA ARG A 229 1.31 -25.09 13.23
C ARG A 229 0.60 -26.40 13.64
N ARG A 230 -0.20 -27.00 12.75
CA ARG A 230 -1.00 -28.21 13.00
C ARG A 230 -1.91 -28.05 14.22
N LEU A 231 -2.62 -26.92 14.25
CA LEU A 231 -3.59 -26.53 15.27
C LEU A 231 -5.01 -26.54 14.69
N ALA A 232 -6.01 -26.61 15.55
CA ALA A 232 -7.39 -26.36 15.13
C ALA A 232 -7.65 -24.84 15.05
N VAL A 233 -8.46 -24.41 14.08
CA VAL A 233 -8.89 -23.00 13.94
C VAL A 233 -9.58 -22.52 15.21
N ASP A 234 -10.43 -23.34 15.81
CA ASP A 234 -11.13 -23.02 17.06
C ASP A 234 -10.18 -22.78 18.23
N SER A 235 -9.04 -23.51 18.27
CA SER A 235 -8.01 -23.29 19.29
C SER A 235 -7.36 -21.90 19.13
N LEU A 236 -7.09 -21.48 17.89
CA LEU A 236 -6.51 -20.17 17.59
C LEU A 236 -7.47 -19.03 17.97
N ASN A 237 -8.78 -19.20 17.73
CA ASN A 237 -9.81 -18.27 18.19
C ASN A 237 -9.85 -18.20 19.71
N ALA A 238 -9.88 -19.37 20.38
CA ALA A 238 -9.89 -19.43 21.86
C ALA A 238 -8.62 -18.80 22.47
N TYR A 239 -7.47 -18.86 21.78
CA TYR A 239 -6.25 -18.19 22.24
C TYR A 239 -6.38 -16.66 22.11
N ALA A 240 -6.96 -16.17 21.02
CA ALA A 240 -7.22 -14.74 20.82
C ALA A 240 -8.15 -14.17 21.92
N ASP A 241 -9.19 -14.91 22.29
CA ASP A 241 -10.19 -14.52 23.29
C ASP A 241 -9.64 -14.52 24.74
N ARG A 242 -8.51 -15.20 24.99
CA ARG A 242 -7.94 -15.36 26.35
C ARG A 242 -6.80 -14.41 26.67
N TYR A 243 -6.62 -13.35 25.91
CA TYR A 243 -5.48 -12.42 26.06
C TYR A 243 -4.13 -13.17 26.09
N THR A 244 -3.95 -14.10 25.16
CA THR A 244 -2.74 -14.94 25.05
C THR A 244 -1.47 -14.10 24.96
N THR A 245 -1.55 -12.88 24.45
CA THR A 245 -0.44 -11.90 24.40
C THR A 245 0.24 -11.70 25.77
N PHE A 246 -0.51 -11.77 26.88
CA PHE A 246 0.01 -11.58 28.24
C PHE A 246 0.22 -12.91 29.00
N ALA A 247 0.17 -14.04 28.32
CA ALA A 247 0.40 -15.33 28.95
C ALA A 247 1.89 -15.52 29.32
N ASP A 248 2.18 -16.41 30.30
CA ASP A 248 3.55 -16.89 30.51
C ASP A 248 4.09 -17.49 29.19
N PRO A 249 5.28 -17.07 28.74
CA PRO A 249 5.86 -17.58 27.48
C PRO A 249 5.93 -19.10 27.36
N LYS A 250 6.00 -19.83 28.47
CA LYS A 250 5.91 -21.30 28.50
C LYS A 250 4.59 -21.82 27.90
N GLN A 251 3.51 -21.03 28.03
CA GLN A 251 2.22 -21.40 27.45
C GLN A 251 2.26 -21.39 25.91
N TYR A 252 3.10 -20.57 25.28
CA TYR A 252 3.24 -20.58 23.82
C TYR A 252 3.83 -21.91 23.31
N VAL A 253 4.68 -22.57 24.11
CA VAL A 253 5.21 -23.89 23.78
C VAL A 253 4.12 -24.97 24.00
N VAL A 254 3.40 -24.90 25.13
CA VAL A 254 2.29 -25.83 25.43
C VAL A 254 1.19 -25.76 24.38
N THR A 255 0.84 -24.57 23.95
CA THR A 255 -0.17 -24.32 22.90
C THR A 255 0.36 -24.54 21.50
N ARG A 256 1.65 -24.86 21.31
CA ARG A 256 2.33 -25.05 20.02
C ARG A 256 2.35 -23.81 19.13
N LEU A 257 2.16 -22.62 19.71
CA LEU A 257 2.34 -21.39 18.97
C LEU A 257 3.83 -21.22 18.59
N VAL A 258 4.76 -21.66 19.44
CA VAL A 258 6.19 -21.79 19.13
C VAL A 258 6.69 -23.20 19.45
N ASP A 259 7.90 -23.52 18.96
CA ASP A 259 8.51 -24.83 19.22
C ASP A 259 9.31 -24.83 20.54
N SER A 260 9.95 -23.69 20.87
CA SER A 260 10.74 -23.54 22.11
C SER A 260 10.98 -22.08 22.44
N LEU A 261 11.37 -21.83 23.68
CA LEU A 261 11.86 -20.54 24.14
C LEU A 261 13.39 -20.54 24.07
N THR A 262 13.97 -19.48 23.56
CA THR A 262 15.43 -19.31 23.52
C THR A 262 15.83 -17.84 23.45
N TYR A 263 17.04 -17.51 23.79
CA TYR A 263 17.66 -16.21 23.56
C TYR A 263 18.34 -16.17 22.19
N ASP A 264 18.75 -14.99 21.74
CA ASP A 264 19.41 -14.78 20.44
C ASP A 264 20.68 -15.66 20.24
N ASP A 265 21.48 -15.85 21.29
CA ASP A 265 22.67 -16.71 21.23
C ASP A 265 22.31 -18.17 20.95
N GLY A 266 21.21 -18.67 21.50
CA GLY A 266 20.72 -20.02 21.22
C GLY A 266 20.20 -20.14 19.77
N VAL A 267 19.54 -19.11 19.25
CA VAL A 267 19.14 -19.07 17.82
C VAL A 267 20.36 -19.13 16.91
N ARG A 268 21.42 -18.37 17.23
CA ARG A 268 22.69 -18.41 16.47
C ARG A 268 23.31 -19.81 16.46
N GLN A 269 23.22 -20.56 17.56
CA GLN A 269 23.66 -21.96 17.60
C GLN A 269 22.81 -22.83 16.66
N VAL A 270 21.48 -22.66 16.65
CA VAL A 270 20.58 -23.38 15.74
C VAL A 270 20.93 -23.07 14.29
N LEU A 271 21.15 -21.79 13.95
CA LEU A 271 21.49 -21.37 12.59
C LEU A 271 22.86 -21.94 12.15
N ARG A 272 23.87 -21.98 13.03
CA ARG A 272 25.16 -22.66 12.74
C ARG A 272 24.97 -24.13 12.43
N ALA A 273 24.20 -24.83 13.25
CA ALA A 273 23.91 -26.24 13.04
C ALA A 273 23.18 -26.50 11.73
N CYS A 274 22.16 -25.66 11.41
CA CYS A 274 21.39 -25.79 10.17
C CYS A 274 22.19 -25.42 8.91
N SER A 275 23.02 -24.38 8.97
CA SER A 275 23.87 -23.95 7.85
C SER A 275 25.17 -24.77 7.72
N LYS A 276 25.52 -25.57 8.73
CA LYS A 276 26.76 -26.32 8.83
C LYS A 276 28.01 -25.42 8.75
N GLN A 277 27.94 -24.24 9.36
CA GLN A 277 28.98 -23.22 9.36
C GLN A 277 29.33 -22.83 10.80
N ASP A 278 30.61 -22.65 11.12
CA ASP A 278 31.04 -22.15 12.43
C ASP A 278 30.62 -20.69 12.65
N LYS A 279 30.56 -19.92 11.56
CA LYS A 279 30.07 -18.54 11.53
C LYS A 279 29.02 -18.41 10.45
N VAL A 280 27.80 -18.02 10.83
CA VAL A 280 26.70 -17.78 9.87
C VAL A 280 26.99 -16.49 9.10
N ASN A 281 26.98 -16.58 7.77
CA ASN A 281 26.98 -15.41 6.88
C ASN A 281 25.54 -15.10 6.51
N PHE A 282 25.16 -13.85 6.67
CA PHE A 282 23.83 -13.38 6.27
C PHE A 282 23.90 -12.55 4.99
N ILE A 283 22.82 -12.57 4.25
CA ILE A 283 22.55 -11.69 3.13
C ILE A 283 21.13 -11.15 3.26
N ASP A 284 20.94 -9.86 2.99
CA ASP A 284 19.63 -9.20 3.06
C ASP A 284 18.89 -9.31 1.71
N PRO A 285 17.54 -9.19 1.69
CA PRO A 285 16.73 -9.34 0.46
C PRO A 285 17.18 -8.42 -0.67
N ALA A 286 17.38 -7.12 -0.39
CA ALA A 286 17.79 -6.14 -1.39
C ALA A 286 19.13 -6.47 -2.07
N GLN A 287 20.05 -7.13 -1.34
CA GLN A 287 21.32 -7.59 -1.89
C GLN A 287 21.14 -8.87 -2.73
N LEU A 288 20.37 -9.84 -2.21
CA LEU A 288 20.17 -11.11 -2.90
C LEU A 288 19.33 -10.96 -4.16
N ALA A 289 18.35 -10.07 -4.16
CA ALA A 289 17.51 -9.76 -5.32
C ALA A 289 18.31 -9.25 -6.54
N LYS A 290 19.49 -8.63 -6.33
CA LYS A 290 20.40 -8.22 -7.41
C LYS A 290 21.02 -9.39 -8.18
N LEU A 291 20.96 -10.58 -7.62
CA LEU A 291 21.43 -11.82 -8.27
C LEU A 291 20.30 -12.54 -9.02
N ASP A 292 19.09 -12.00 -9.00
CA ASP A 292 18.01 -12.52 -9.82
C ASP A 292 18.42 -12.45 -11.28
N VAL A 293 18.61 -13.62 -11.86
CA VAL A 293 18.94 -13.76 -13.29
C VAL A 293 17.63 -13.91 -14.07
N ALA A 294 16.71 -12.96 -13.86
CA ALA A 294 15.49 -12.93 -14.64
C ALA A 294 15.83 -12.88 -16.13
N PRO A 295 15.11 -13.60 -16.99
CA PRO A 295 15.32 -13.51 -18.42
C PRO A 295 15.24 -12.06 -18.89
N THR A 296 16.26 -11.60 -19.62
CA THR A 296 16.30 -10.26 -20.23
C THR A 296 15.85 -10.29 -21.70
N SER A 297 15.55 -11.48 -22.22
CA SER A 297 15.07 -11.74 -23.58
C SER A 297 14.09 -12.92 -23.58
N GLY A 298 13.28 -13.00 -24.62
CA GLY A 298 12.29 -14.05 -24.83
C GLY A 298 11.40 -13.71 -26.02
N ASP A 299 10.26 -14.39 -26.15
CA ASP A 299 9.28 -14.15 -27.21
C ASP A 299 8.64 -12.74 -27.12
N GLY A 300 8.74 -12.09 -25.95
CA GLY A 300 8.27 -10.74 -25.70
C GLY A 300 8.35 -10.35 -24.22
N ALA A 301 8.07 -9.07 -23.95
CA ALA A 301 7.98 -8.53 -22.61
C ALA A 301 6.56 -8.64 -22.05
N ILE A 302 6.44 -8.91 -20.75
CA ILE A 302 5.24 -8.62 -19.96
C ILE A 302 5.54 -7.39 -19.11
N ALA A 303 4.79 -6.31 -19.32
CA ALA A 303 4.93 -5.10 -18.53
C ALA A 303 4.09 -5.21 -17.25
N VAL A 304 4.73 -5.06 -16.10
CA VAL A 304 4.05 -4.93 -14.80
C VAL A 304 3.92 -3.44 -14.49
N TYR A 305 2.69 -2.93 -14.55
CA TYR A 305 2.37 -1.54 -14.24
C TYR A 305 1.91 -1.42 -12.78
N TYR A 306 2.67 -0.71 -11.97
CA TYR A 306 2.36 -0.49 -10.56
C TYR A 306 1.52 0.77 -10.38
N ALA A 307 0.32 0.61 -9.84
CA ALA A 307 -0.62 1.67 -9.49
C ALA A 307 -0.90 1.61 -7.98
N GLU A 308 -0.17 2.42 -7.22
CA GLU A 308 -0.23 2.44 -5.77
C GLU A 308 -0.62 3.83 -5.25
N GLY A 309 -1.53 3.87 -4.28
CA GLY A 309 -1.94 5.08 -3.58
C GLY A 309 -3.30 5.63 -4.01
N ASP A 310 -3.52 6.92 -3.72
CA ASP A 310 -4.77 7.62 -4.00
C ASP A 310 -4.87 8.02 -5.47
N ILE A 311 -6.04 7.81 -6.08
CA ILE A 311 -6.32 8.25 -7.46
C ILE A 311 -6.65 9.73 -7.48
N VAL A 312 -5.86 10.50 -8.24
CA VAL A 312 -6.01 11.95 -8.40
C VAL A 312 -6.03 12.34 -9.87
N ASP A 313 -6.65 13.48 -10.20
CA ASP A 313 -6.70 13.99 -11.58
C ASP A 313 -5.33 14.50 -12.01
N GLU A 314 -4.71 15.30 -11.14
CA GLU A 314 -3.39 15.91 -11.31
C GLU A 314 -2.58 15.71 -10.02
N ALA A 315 -1.26 15.68 -10.14
CA ALA A 315 -0.40 15.56 -8.97
C ALA A 315 -0.64 16.74 -8.02
N ALA A 316 -1.11 16.46 -6.82
CA ALA A 316 -1.27 17.48 -5.82
C ALA A 316 0.11 17.78 -5.19
N HIS A 317 0.61 18.99 -5.37
CA HIS A 317 1.70 19.52 -4.58
C HIS A 317 1.16 19.87 -3.19
N THR A 318 1.05 18.87 -2.32
CA THR A 318 0.56 19.12 -0.95
C THR A 318 1.72 19.62 -0.10
N ASN A 319 1.64 20.88 0.29
CA ASN A 319 2.63 21.51 1.17
C ASN A 319 2.55 21.02 2.62
N PHE A 320 1.65 20.09 2.96
CA PHE A 320 1.34 19.72 4.34
C PHE A 320 1.12 18.22 4.61
N SER A 321 1.07 17.39 3.59
CA SER A 321 0.94 15.94 3.73
C SER A 321 2.12 15.27 3.06
N GLY A 322 2.84 14.42 3.80
CA GLY A 322 3.93 13.59 3.25
C GLY A 322 3.49 12.87 2.00
N GLU A 323 4.42 12.48 1.18
CA GLU A 323 4.18 11.78 -0.07
C GLU A 323 3.40 10.49 0.17
N MET A 324 2.07 10.60 0.18
CA MET A 324 1.27 9.42 -0.16
C MET A 324 1.47 9.15 -1.63
N SER A 325 1.81 7.92 -1.97
CA SER A 325 1.83 7.46 -3.35
C SER A 325 0.53 7.88 -4.04
N GLN A 326 0.63 8.52 -5.20
CA GLN A 326 -0.51 9.01 -5.96
C GLN A 326 -0.57 8.33 -7.32
N ILE A 327 -1.76 7.88 -7.68
CA ILE A 327 -2.09 7.42 -9.03
C ILE A 327 -2.63 8.61 -9.80
N VAL A 328 -1.76 9.30 -10.54
CA VAL A 328 -2.14 10.45 -11.35
C VAL A 328 -2.77 9.97 -12.65
N GLY A 329 -4.08 10.20 -12.83
CA GLY A 329 -4.87 9.65 -13.93
C GLY A 329 -4.31 9.98 -15.30
N SER A 330 -3.92 11.23 -15.55
CA SER A 330 -3.33 11.67 -16.82
C SER A 330 -2.01 10.95 -17.15
N LYS A 331 -1.16 10.69 -16.13
CA LYS A 331 0.09 9.96 -16.30
C LYS A 331 -0.15 8.49 -16.62
N VAL A 332 -1.07 7.84 -15.90
CA VAL A 332 -1.45 6.43 -16.16
C VAL A 332 -1.96 6.28 -17.59
N VAL A 333 -2.85 7.16 -18.05
CA VAL A 333 -3.37 7.15 -19.44
C VAL A 333 -2.24 7.24 -20.45
N ALA A 334 -1.29 8.16 -20.28
CA ALA A 334 -0.15 8.33 -21.18
C ALA A 334 0.79 7.11 -21.17
N ASP A 335 1.04 6.50 -20.01
CA ASP A 335 1.91 5.35 -19.90
C ASP A 335 1.26 4.09 -20.50
N LEU A 336 -0.05 3.89 -20.31
CA LEU A 336 -0.78 2.79 -20.92
C LEU A 336 -0.83 2.92 -22.46
N ASP A 337 -0.92 4.16 -22.99
CA ASP A 337 -0.82 4.39 -24.44
C ASP A 337 0.56 4.02 -24.98
N LYS A 338 1.65 4.39 -24.28
CA LYS A 338 3.01 3.94 -24.64
C LYS A 338 3.13 2.42 -24.65
N LEU A 339 2.63 1.75 -23.59
CA LEU A 339 2.64 0.28 -23.50
C LEU A 339 1.81 -0.37 -24.62
N ALA A 340 0.70 0.26 -25.03
CA ALA A 340 -0.14 -0.21 -26.13
C ALA A 340 0.60 -0.18 -27.47
N ASN A 341 1.51 0.78 -27.67
CA ASN A 341 2.25 1.00 -28.91
C ASN A 341 3.69 0.43 -28.90
N ASP A 342 4.16 -0.14 -27.78
CA ASP A 342 5.47 -0.80 -27.72
C ASP A 342 5.39 -2.24 -28.22
N ASP A 343 5.95 -2.52 -29.39
CA ASP A 343 5.92 -3.85 -30.01
C ASP A 343 6.65 -4.95 -29.22
N LYS A 344 7.53 -4.58 -28.29
CA LYS A 344 8.21 -5.54 -27.41
C LYS A 344 7.29 -6.06 -26.32
N VAL A 345 6.35 -5.23 -25.85
CA VAL A 345 5.37 -5.60 -24.81
C VAL A 345 4.25 -6.41 -25.44
N LYS A 346 4.05 -7.63 -24.97
CA LYS A 346 3.02 -8.55 -25.48
C LYS A 346 1.80 -8.70 -24.57
N ALA A 347 1.96 -8.40 -23.29
CA ALA A 347 0.88 -8.34 -22.31
C ALA A 347 1.19 -7.32 -21.22
N VAL A 348 0.15 -6.86 -20.52
CA VAL A 348 0.30 -5.93 -19.40
C VAL A 348 -0.38 -6.51 -18.16
N VAL A 349 0.33 -6.51 -17.05
CA VAL A 349 -0.22 -6.80 -15.71
C VAL A 349 -0.33 -5.49 -14.96
N LEU A 350 -1.55 -5.12 -14.55
CA LEU A 350 -1.79 -3.96 -13.69
C LEU A 350 -1.75 -4.41 -12.23
N ARG A 351 -0.69 -4.08 -11.52
CA ARG A 351 -0.58 -4.30 -10.07
C ARG A 351 -1.19 -3.10 -9.36
N ILE A 352 -2.31 -3.30 -8.66
CA ILE A 352 -3.12 -2.23 -8.07
C ILE A 352 -3.14 -2.37 -6.56
N ASN A 353 -2.73 -1.29 -5.86
CA ASN A 353 -2.88 -1.12 -4.42
C ASN A 353 -3.49 0.26 -4.13
N SER A 354 -4.83 0.36 -4.19
CA SER A 354 -5.55 1.63 -4.12
C SER A 354 -6.94 1.50 -3.51
N GLY A 355 -7.25 2.40 -2.59
CA GLY A 355 -8.61 2.62 -2.05
C GLY A 355 -9.53 3.41 -3.00
N GLY A 356 -9.02 3.84 -4.15
CA GLY A 356 -9.71 4.69 -5.10
C GLY A 356 -9.34 6.16 -4.97
N GLY A 357 -10.24 7.06 -5.40
CA GLY A 357 -10.05 8.51 -5.41
C GLY A 357 -10.96 9.19 -6.42
N SER A 358 -10.40 10.04 -7.28
CA SER A 358 -11.17 10.76 -8.30
C SER A 358 -11.95 9.81 -9.21
N ALA A 359 -13.26 10.03 -9.26
CA ALA A 359 -14.15 9.29 -10.15
C ALA A 359 -13.86 9.61 -11.63
N TYR A 360 -13.46 10.86 -11.92
CA TYR A 360 -13.11 11.29 -13.27
C TYR A 360 -11.82 10.60 -13.75
N ALA A 361 -10.75 10.63 -12.96
CA ALA A 361 -9.51 9.96 -13.30
C ALA A 361 -9.71 8.44 -13.48
N SER A 362 -10.54 7.83 -12.62
CA SER A 362 -10.86 6.40 -12.71
C SER A 362 -11.54 6.03 -14.04
N GLU A 363 -12.47 6.86 -14.55
CA GLU A 363 -13.10 6.65 -15.86
C GLU A 363 -12.10 6.82 -17.01
N GLN A 364 -11.20 7.83 -16.94
CA GLN A 364 -10.17 8.04 -17.97
C GLN A 364 -9.20 6.84 -18.03
N MET A 365 -8.77 6.34 -16.88
CA MET A 365 -7.92 5.15 -16.80
C MET A 365 -8.64 3.89 -17.29
N TRP A 366 -9.91 3.70 -16.89
CA TRP A 366 -10.74 2.60 -17.43
C TRP A 366 -10.78 2.64 -18.97
N ARG A 367 -11.00 3.84 -19.55
CA ARG A 367 -11.02 3.99 -21.02
C ARG A 367 -9.66 3.63 -21.65
N ALA A 368 -8.56 4.08 -21.06
CA ALA A 368 -7.22 3.74 -21.54
C ALA A 368 -6.95 2.23 -21.49
N ILE A 369 -7.41 1.55 -20.43
CA ILE A 369 -7.33 0.09 -20.30
C ILE A 369 -8.17 -0.60 -21.38
N GLN A 370 -9.36 -0.10 -21.72
CA GLN A 370 -10.15 -0.65 -22.84
C GLN A 370 -9.45 -0.51 -24.20
N LEU A 371 -8.73 0.60 -24.43
CA LEU A 371 -7.95 0.79 -25.65
C LEU A 371 -6.72 -0.12 -25.71
N LEU A 372 -6.00 -0.25 -24.59
CA LEU A 372 -4.87 -1.18 -24.46
C LEU A 372 -5.31 -2.64 -24.72
N LYS A 373 -6.44 -3.03 -24.15
CA LYS A 373 -7.05 -4.36 -24.27
C LYS A 373 -7.38 -4.77 -25.71
N GLN A 374 -7.66 -3.80 -26.59
CA GLN A 374 -7.85 -4.08 -28.02
C GLN A 374 -6.58 -4.52 -28.75
N LYS A 375 -5.41 -4.24 -28.16
CA LYS A 375 -4.10 -4.54 -28.74
C LYS A 375 -3.37 -5.67 -28.03
N LYS A 376 -3.53 -5.80 -26.71
CA LYS A 376 -2.75 -6.71 -25.86
C LYS A 376 -3.57 -7.21 -24.69
N PRO A 377 -3.38 -8.44 -24.23
CA PRO A 377 -4.02 -8.92 -23.00
C PRO A 377 -3.67 -8.04 -21.79
N VAL A 378 -4.68 -7.72 -20.99
CA VAL A 378 -4.54 -6.95 -19.75
C VAL A 378 -5.06 -7.77 -18.57
N VAL A 379 -4.18 -8.08 -17.64
CA VAL A 379 -4.49 -8.82 -16.41
C VAL A 379 -4.31 -7.89 -15.22
N VAL A 380 -5.22 -7.94 -14.25
CA VAL A 380 -5.08 -7.21 -12.99
C VAL A 380 -4.57 -8.14 -11.91
N SER A 381 -3.60 -7.68 -11.12
CA SER A 381 -3.19 -8.24 -9.83
C SER A 381 -3.53 -7.24 -8.73
N MET A 382 -4.49 -7.59 -7.88
CA MET A 382 -4.85 -6.77 -6.74
C MET A 382 -3.94 -7.11 -5.56
N SER A 383 -3.36 -6.09 -4.93
CA SER A 383 -2.57 -6.20 -3.71
C SER A 383 -3.46 -6.07 -2.46
N GLY A 384 -3.03 -5.28 -1.46
CA GLY A 384 -3.78 -5.03 -0.24
C GLY A 384 -5.18 -4.53 -0.50
N MET A 385 -5.31 -3.63 -1.47
CA MET A 385 -6.58 -3.02 -1.82
C MET A 385 -6.68 -2.71 -3.31
N ALA A 386 -7.84 -2.99 -3.91
CA ALA A 386 -8.24 -2.48 -5.21
C ALA A 386 -9.74 -2.18 -5.17
N ALA A 387 -10.10 -1.10 -4.47
CA ALA A 387 -11.47 -0.78 -4.12
C ALA A 387 -11.92 0.53 -4.77
N SER A 388 -13.22 0.68 -5.00
CA SER A 388 -13.84 1.89 -5.52
C SER A 388 -13.20 2.34 -6.85
N GLY A 389 -12.47 3.46 -6.93
CA GLY A 389 -11.72 3.87 -8.12
C GLY A 389 -10.70 2.83 -8.58
N GLY A 390 -10.04 2.12 -7.63
CA GLY A 390 -9.14 1.00 -7.91
C GLY A 390 -9.87 -0.19 -8.56
N TYR A 391 -11.10 -0.50 -8.11
CA TYR A 391 -11.94 -1.50 -8.78
C TYR A 391 -12.50 -0.98 -10.11
N TYR A 392 -12.79 0.32 -10.20
CA TYR A 392 -13.26 0.95 -11.43
C TYR A 392 -12.29 0.72 -12.59
N MET A 393 -10.99 1.01 -12.38
CA MET A 393 -9.98 0.75 -13.38
C MET A 393 -9.74 -0.75 -13.64
N SER A 394 -9.99 -1.61 -12.64
CA SER A 394 -9.77 -3.06 -12.73
C SER A 394 -10.87 -3.80 -13.49
N CYS A 395 -12.13 -3.37 -13.33
CA CYS A 395 -13.32 -4.16 -13.68
C CYS A 395 -13.41 -4.51 -15.18
N GLY A 396 -12.75 -3.75 -16.04
CA GLY A 396 -12.74 -3.96 -17.49
C GLY A 396 -11.57 -4.78 -18.02
N ALA A 397 -10.68 -5.29 -17.18
CA ALA A 397 -9.55 -6.13 -17.59
C ALA A 397 -10.00 -7.50 -18.14
N ASP A 398 -9.10 -8.21 -18.81
CA ASP A 398 -9.37 -9.56 -19.33
C ASP A 398 -9.43 -10.63 -18.24
N TYR A 399 -8.72 -10.39 -17.14
CA TYR A 399 -8.66 -11.29 -16.00
C TYR A 399 -8.23 -10.55 -14.74
N ILE A 400 -8.80 -10.92 -13.59
CA ILE A 400 -8.53 -10.29 -12.31
C ILE A 400 -8.10 -11.35 -11.29
N VAL A 401 -6.91 -11.16 -10.73
CA VAL A 401 -6.33 -11.99 -9.67
C VAL A 401 -6.25 -11.16 -8.39
N ALA A 402 -6.61 -11.75 -7.25
CA ALA A 402 -6.52 -11.11 -5.94
C ALA A 402 -6.09 -12.12 -4.87
N GLU A 403 -5.45 -11.65 -3.80
CA GLU A 403 -5.25 -12.48 -2.61
C GLU A 403 -6.59 -12.69 -1.86
N PRO A 404 -6.76 -13.79 -1.12
CA PRO A 404 -7.96 -14.03 -0.33
C PRO A 404 -8.35 -12.86 0.58
N THR A 405 -7.38 -12.16 1.13
CA THR A 405 -7.56 -11.05 2.08
C THR A 405 -7.54 -9.66 1.45
N THR A 406 -7.32 -9.54 0.15
CA THR A 406 -7.43 -8.27 -0.60
C THR A 406 -8.78 -7.61 -0.35
N LEU A 407 -8.82 -6.31 -0.07
CA LEU A 407 -10.06 -5.54 0.00
C LEU A 407 -10.40 -4.96 -1.38
N THR A 408 -11.62 -5.25 -1.86
CA THR A 408 -12.05 -4.84 -3.20
C THR A 408 -13.53 -4.48 -3.25
N GLY A 409 -14.07 -4.26 -4.44
CA GLY A 409 -15.46 -3.81 -4.61
C GLY A 409 -15.61 -2.33 -4.29
N SER A 410 -16.35 -2.00 -3.23
CA SER A 410 -16.72 -0.61 -2.87
C SER A 410 -17.29 0.16 -4.07
N ILE A 411 -18.06 -0.57 -4.94
CA ILE A 411 -18.64 -0.02 -6.17
C ILE A 411 -19.73 0.99 -5.78
N GLY A 412 -19.34 2.27 -5.76
CA GLY A 412 -20.18 3.36 -5.31
C GLY A 412 -19.46 4.69 -5.44
N ILE A 413 -20.23 5.75 -5.53
CA ILE A 413 -19.74 7.12 -5.69
C ILE A 413 -20.35 8.02 -4.63
N PHE A 414 -19.61 9.01 -4.18
CA PHE A 414 -20.10 10.07 -3.32
C PHE A 414 -19.47 11.41 -3.70
N GLY A 415 -20.13 12.49 -3.34
CA GLY A 415 -19.59 13.85 -3.27
C GLY A 415 -19.61 14.31 -1.82
N MET A 416 -18.57 14.99 -1.41
CA MET A 416 -18.46 15.54 -0.05
C MET A 416 -17.84 16.94 -0.13
N ILE A 417 -18.55 17.94 0.37
CA ILE A 417 -18.16 19.35 0.28
C ILE A 417 -18.26 19.96 1.69
N PRO A 418 -17.19 20.57 2.19
CA PRO A 418 -17.22 21.28 3.47
C PRO A 418 -18.02 22.58 3.32
N ASP A 419 -19.00 22.78 4.19
CA ASP A 419 -19.65 24.06 4.43
C ASP A 419 -19.00 24.70 5.64
N ALA A 420 -18.13 25.67 5.40
CA ALA A 420 -17.42 26.41 6.42
C ALA A 420 -18.11 27.71 6.83
N SER A 421 -19.38 27.93 6.41
CA SER A 421 -20.11 29.17 6.69
C SER A 421 -20.16 29.51 8.18
N GLY A 422 -20.44 28.54 9.05
CA GLY A 422 -20.47 28.76 10.50
C GLY A 422 -19.08 29.15 11.06
N LEU A 423 -18.00 28.53 10.59
CA LEU A 423 -16.64 28.94 10.95
C LEU A 423 -16.37 30.37 10.52
N LEU A 424 -16.67 30.72 9.28
CA LEU A 424 -16.35 32.02 8.71
C LEU A 424 -17.25 33.13 9.29
N THR A 425 -18.56 32.91 9.38
CA THR A 425 -19.51 33.96 9.78
C THR A 425 -19.68 34.06 11.30
N GLU A 426 -19.88 32.93 12.00
CA GLU A 426 -20.19 32.95 13.44
C GLU A 426 -18.93 32.97 14.31
N LYS A 427 -17.86 32.27 13.90
CA LYS A 427 -16.63 32.18 14.71
C LYS A 427 -15.61 33.28 14.37
N LEU A 428 -15.44 33.60 13.08
CA LEU A 428 -14.47 34.58 12.61
C LEU A 428 -15.10 35.96 12.30
N GLY A 429 -16.45 36.08 12.31
CA GLY A 429 -17.15 37.36 12.11
C GLY A 429 -17.02 37.93 10.69
N LEU A 430 -16.73 37.08 9.68
CA LEU A 430 -16.65 37.49 8.29
C LEU A 430 -18.06 37.61 7.67
N HIS A 431 -18.28 38.65 6.87
CA HIS A 431 -19.54 38.85 6.16
C HIS A 431 -19.29 38.77 4.65
N PHE A 432 -20.28 38.22 3.92
CA PHE A 432 -20.21 38.02 2.48
C PHE A 432 -21.38 38.73 1.82
N ASP A 433 -21.10 39.54 0.81
CA ASP A 433 -22.08 40.16 -0.05
C ASP A 433 -21.88 39.72 -1.50
N VAL A 434 -22.95 39.41 -2.23
CA VAL A 434 -22.86 38.78 -3.56
C VAL A 434 -23.75 39.51 -4.56
N VAL A 435 -23.14 39.97 -5.65
CA VAL A 435 -23.85 40.44 -6.84
C VAL A 435 -23.78 39.37 -7.91
N LYS A 436 -24.93 39.03 -8.51
CA LYS A 436 -25.08 37.93 -9.47
C LYS A 436 -25.59 38.39 -10.82
N THR A 437 -25.02 37.83 -11.88
CA THR A 437 -25.61 37.95 -13.24
C THR A 437 -26.69 36.91 -13.49
N ASN A 438 -26.52 35.71 -12.91
CA ASN A 438 -27.38 34.54 -13.10
C ASN A 438 -27.64 33.82 -11.78
N LYS A 439 -28.74 33.06 -11.70
CA LYS A 439 -29.13 32.33 -10.49
C LYS A 439 -28.00 31.47 -9.87
N ALA A 440 -27.21 30.82 -10.71
CA ALA A 440 -26.17 29.89 -10.29
C ALA A 440 -24.74 30.50 -10.20
N SER A 441 -24.60 31.85 -10.35
CA SER A 441 -23.27 32.49 -10.42
C SER A 441 -22.47 32.38 -9.11
N ASP A 442 -23.14 32.16 -7.98
CA ASP A 442 -22.52 31.95 -6.65
C ASP A 442 -22.51 30.49 -6.19
N PHE A 443 -22.57 29.56 -7.15
CA PHE A 443 -22.42 28.14 -6.85
C PHE A 443 -21.08 27.87 -6.14
N GLY A 444 -21.14 27.26 -4.94
CA GLY A 444 -19.95 26.98 -4.15
C GLY A 444 -19.34 28.19 -3.42
N ALA A 445 -20.10 29.30 -3.25
CA ALA A 445 -19.64 30.46 -2.49
C ALA A 445 -19.33 30.12 -1.03
N MET A 446 -18.22 30.66 -0.49
CA MET A 446 -17.69 30.31 0.84
C MET A 446 -18.60 30.69 2.01
N GLY A 447 -19.43 31.71 1.89
CA GLY A 447 -20.25 32.23 2.99
C GLY A 447 -21.52 31.42 3.30
N ARG A 448 -21.81 30.36 2.58
CA ARG A 448 -23.01 29.54 2.71
C ARG A 448 -22.82 28.11 2.22
N GLY A 449 -23.61 27.21 2.73
CA GLY A 449 -23.75 25.88 2.14
C GLY A 449 -24.55 25.88 0.84
N PHE A 450 -24.67 24.76 0.17
CA PHE A 450 -25.49 24.57 -1.01
C PHE A 450 -26.97 24.80 -0.70
N ASN A 451 -27.65 25.51 -1.57
CA ASN A 451 -29.12 25.58 -1.55
C ASN A 451 -29.75 24.29 -2.13
N ALA A 452 -31.08 24.20 -2.09
CA ALA A 452 -31.78 23.00 -2.51
C ALA A 452 -31.55 22.63 -4.01
N ASP A 453 -31.51 23.64 -4.90
CA ASP A 453 -31.27 23.41 -6.33
C ASP A 453 -29.83 22.92 -6.59
N GLU A 454 -28.85 23.52 -5.91
CA GLU A 454 -27.44 23.12 -6.00
C GLU A 454 -27.22 21.70 -5.45
N ALA A 455 -27.85 21.40 -4.31
CA ALA A 455 -27.83 20.08 -3.70
C ALA A 455 -28.47 19.02 -4.62
N ALA A 456 -29.60 19.33 -5.24
CA ALA A 456 -30.28 18.46 -6.21
C ALA A 456 -29.43 18.24 -7.48
N ALA A 457 -28.76 19.28 -7.98
CA ALA A 457 -27.86 19.18 -9.12
C ALA A 457 -26.66 18.29 -8.82
N MET A 458 -26.03 18.45 -7.63
CA MET A 458 -24.92 17.63 -7.19
C MET A 458 -25.34 16.17 -6.98
N GLN A 459 -26.47 15.91 -6.32
CA GLN A 459 -26.99 14.54 -6.17
C GLN A 459 -27.28 13.90 -7.53
N GLY A 460 -27.83 14.67 -8.48
CA GLY A 460 -28.03 14.23 -9.87
C GLY A 460 -26.72 13.83 -10.56
N TYR A 461 -25.65 14.59 -10.32
CA TYR A 461 -24.32 14.29 -10.85
C TYR A 461 -23.75 12.99 -10.25
N VAL A 462 -23.83 12.82 -8.93
CA VAL A 462 -23.41 11.61 -8.22
C VAL A 462 -24.20 10.38 -8.69
N ASN A 463 -25.52 10.52 -8.87
CA ASN A 463 -26.37 9.45 -9.39
C ASN A 463 -25.97 9.02 -10.81
N ARG A 464 -25.63 9.97 -11.69
CA ARG A 464 -25.11 9.64 -13.04
C ARG A 464 -23.79 8.90 -12.97
N GLY A 465 -22.85 9.35 -12.13
CA GLY A 465 -21.58 8.69 -11.90
C GLY A 465 -21.74 7.26 -11.42
N TYR A 466 -22.64 7.02 -10.47
CA TYR A 466 -22.93 5.67 -9.99
C TYR A 466 -23.47 4.75 -11.09
N ARG A 467 -24.46 5.21 -11.87
CA ARG A 467 -24.98 4.44 -13.00
C ARG A 467 -23.90 4.12 -14.03
N LEU A 468 -22.99 5.08 -14.30
CA LEU A 468 -21.85 4.86 -15.18
C LEU A 468 -20.95 3.76 -14.64
N PHE A 469 -20.58 3.81 -13.36
CA PHE A 469 -19.76 2.79 -12.72
C PHE A 469 -20.41 1.40 -12.81
N LEU A 470 -21.71 1.30 -12.46
CA LEU A 470 -22.46 0.03 -12.62
C LEU A 470 -22.38 -0.51 -14.06
N SER A 471 -22.51 0.35 -15.06
CA SER A 471 -22.45 -0.04 -16.48
C SER A 471 -21.05 -0.57 -16.87
N ARG A 472 -19.98 0.03 -16.33
CA ARG A 472 -18.61 -0.42 -16.58
C ARG A 472 -18.34 -1.80 -15.98
N VAL A 473 -18.76 -1.98 -14.72
CA VAL A 473 -18.66 -3.29 -14.06
C VAL A 473 -19.52 -4.34 -14.78
N ALA A 474 -20.75 -4.00 -15.13
CA ALA A 474 -21.65 -4.90 -15.85
C ALA A 474 -21.02 -5.41 -17.17
N ALA A 475 -20.45 -4.49 -17.95
CA ALA A 475 -19.78 -4.83 -19.21
C ALA A 475 -18.53 -5.69 -18.97
N GLY A 476 -17.68 -5.33 -18.01
CA GLY A 476 -16.41 -6.03 -17.75
C GLY A 476 -16.57 -7.38 -17.06
N ARG A 477 -17.63 -7.55 -16.25
CA ARG A 477 -17.90 -8.79 -15.50
C ARG A 477 -19.03 -9.65 -16.11
N HIS A 478 -19.52 -9.29 -17.30
CA HIS A 478 -20.58 -10.00 -18.01
C HIS A 478 -21.87 -10.18 -17.17
N MET A 479 -22.26 -9.10 -16.49
CA MET A 479 -23.45 -9.03 -15.63
C MET A 479 -24.43 -7.98 -16.17
N THR A 480 -25.69 -8.05 -15.75
CA THR A 480 -26.59 -6.92 -15.93
C THR A 480 -26.32 -5.82 -14.88
N PRO A 481 -26.61 -4.55 -15.16
CA PRO A 481 -26.49 -3.47 -14.16
C PRO A 481 -27.25 -3.78 -12.86
N THR A 482 -28.42 -4.40 -12.94
CA THR A 482 -29.22 -4.82 -11.78
C THR A 482 -28.54 -5.91 -10.96
N GLN A 483 -27.85 -6.87 -11.59
CA GLN A 483 -27.06 -7.88 -10.88
C GLN A 483 -25.87 -7.23 -10.16
N VAL A 484 -25.19 -6.29 -10.83
CA VAL A 484 -24.09 -5.54 -10.22
C VAL A 484 -24.59 -4.71 -9.04
N ASP A 485 -25.72 -4.01 -9.17
CA ASP A 485 -26.25 -3.16 -8.10
C ASP A 485 -26.54 -3.94 -6.81
N ARG A 486 -26.99 -5.20 -6.90
CA ARG A 486 -27.23 -6.07 -5.73
C ARG A 486 -25.98 -6.37 -4.91
N ILE A 487 -24.81 -6.40 -5.53
CA ILE A 487 -23.51 -6.68 -4.89
C ILE A 487 -22.65 -5.43 -4.74
N ALA A 488 -23.13 -4.30 -5.27
CA ALA A 488 -22.49 -2.99 -5.24
C ALA A 488 -22.91 -2.17 -4.00
N GLN A 489 -23.65 -1.10 -4.20
CA GLN A 489 -24.14 -0.21 -3.15
C GLN A 489 -23.02 0.35 -2.25
N GLY A 490 -21.77 0.38 -2.77
CA GLY A 490 -20.58 0.77 -2.02
C GLY A 490 -19.99 -0.31 -1.13
N ARG A 491 -20.49 -1.55 -1.15
CA ARG A 491 -20.04 -2.64 -0.28
C ARG A 491 -18.62 -3.07 -0.59
N VAL A 492 -17.84 -3.26 0.47
CA VAL A 492 -16.47 -3.79 0.45
C VAL A 492 -16.53 -5.30 0.60
N TRP A 493 -15.70 -6.00 -0.15
CA TRP A 493 -15.57 -7.44 -0.16
C TRP A 493 -14.11 -7.85 0.01
N THR A 494 -13.83 -8.99 0.63
CA THR A 494 -12.50 -9.62 0.54
C THR A 494 -12.33 -10.31 -0.82
N GLY A 495 -11.09 -10.61 -1.23
CA GLY A 495 -10.82 -11.37 -2.45
C GLY A 495 -11.56 -12.70 -2.49
N SER A 496 -11.59 -13.44 -1.34
CA SER A 496 -12.36 -14.68 -1.20
C SER A 496 -13.85 -14.47 -1.46
N GLN A 497 -14.45 -13.43 -0.90
CA GLN A 497 -15.86 -13.10 -1.11
C GLN A 497 -16.11 -12.64 -2.55
N ALA A 498 -15.20 -11.81 -3.10
CA ALA A 498 -15.27 -11.26 -4.45
C ALA A 498 -15.21 -12.35 -5.54
N LEU A 499 -14.45 -13.42 -5.32
CA LEU A 499 -14.46 -14.61 -6.18
C LEU A 499 -15.85 -15.26 -6.23
N GLY A 500 -16.50 -15.44 -5.09
CA GLY A 500 -17.83 -16.06 -5.00
C GLY A 500 -18.93 -15.28 -5.73
N ILE A 501 -18.78 -13.95 -5.83
CA ILE A 501 -19.72 -13.06 -6.51
C ILE A 501 -19.22 -12.59 -7.90
N LYS A 502 -18.17 -13.21 -8.43
CA LYS A 502 -17.59 -12.99 -9.77
C LYS A 502 -17.02 -11.58 -10.01
N LEU A 503 -16.65 -10.85 -8.96
CA LEU A 503 -15.91 -9.59 -9.09
C LEU A 503 -14.40 -9.85 -9.33
N VAL A 504 -13.89 -11.04 -8.99
CA VAL A 504 -12.53 -11.52 -9.20
C VAL A 504 -12.61 -12.88 -9.91
N ASP A 505 -11.61 -13.22 -10.73
CA ASP A 505 -11.59 -14.47 -11.52
C ASP A 505 -10.80 -15.59 -10.85
N LYS A 506 -9.76 -15.24 -10.07
CA LYS A 506 -8.88 -16.20 -9.42
C LYS A 506 -8.30 -15.61 -8.13
N LEU A 507 -8.12 -16.46 -7.11
CA LEU A 507 -7.27 -16.14 -5.96
C LEU A 507 -5.83 -16.53 -6.28
N GLY A 508 -4.88 -15.63 -5.97
CA GLY A 508 -3.46 -15.86 -6.21
C GLY A 508 -2.61 -14.59 -6.13
N THR A 509 -1.34 -14.76 -6.43
CA THR A 509 -0.27 -13.77 -6.31
C THR A 509 -0.08 -12.94 -7.59
N LEU A 510 0.87 -12.00 -7.57
CA LEU A 510 1.35 -11.31 -8.77
C LEU A 510 1.92 -12.30 -9.79
N ASP A 511 2.63 -13.34 -9.35
CA ASP A 511 3.17 -14.37 -10.25
C ASP A 511 2.07 -15.14 -10.98
N ASP A 512 0.95 -15.42 -10.31
CA ASP A 512 -0.22 -16.04 -10.95
C ASP A 512 -0.81 -15.13 -12.04
N ALA A 513 -0.88 -13.82 -11.77
CA ALA A 513 -1.35 -12.85 -12.76
C ALA A 513 -0.40 -12.76 -13.97
N ILE A 514 0.91 -12.78 -13.74
CA ILE A 514 1.92 -12.81 -14.80
C ILE A 514 1.79 -14.09 -15.63
N ALA A 515 1.62 -15.25 -15.01
CA ALA A 515 1.42 -16.51 -15.70
C ALA A 515 0.16 -16.50 -16.58
N VAL A 516 -0.95 -15.95 -16.09
CA VAL A 516 -2.19 -15.75 -16.87
C VAL A 516 -1.94 -14.82 -18.04
N ALA A 517 -1.20 -13.71 -17.84
CA ALA A 517 -0.86 -12.77 -18.91
C ALA A 517 0.00 -13.43 -20.00
N ALA A 518 1.01 -14.22 -19.62
CA ALA A 518 1.84 -15.00 -20.53
C ALA A 518 1.00 -15.98 -21.35
N GLN A 519 0.12 -16.72 -20.69
CA GLN A 519 -0.78 -17.69 -21.35
C GLN A 519 -1.70 -16.99 -22.36
N ARG A 520 -2.30 -15.86 -22.00
CA ARG A 520 -3.22 -15.11 -22.88
C ARG A 520 -2.51 -14.49 -24.07
N ALA A 521 -1.23 -14.11 -23.91
CA ALA A 521 -0.39 -13.61 -24.99
C ALA A 521 0.26 -14.73 -25.83
N GLY A 522 0.10 -16.01 -25.49
CA GLY A 522 0.69 -17.15 -26.18
C GLY A 522 2.22 -17.22 -26.05
N LEU A 523 2.80 -16.64 -25.00
CA LEU A 523 4.25 -16.59 -24.78
C LEU A 523 4.73 -17.90 -24.15
N LYS A 524 5.75 -18.51 -24.74
CA LYS A 524 6.46 -19.68 -24.16
C LYS A 524 7.63 -19.24 -23.29
N SER A 525 8.27 -18.14 -23.66
CA SER A 525 9.32 -17.48 -22.91
C SER A 525 9.06 -15.98 -22.88
N TYR A 526 9.37 -15.32 -21.76
CA TYR A 526 9.14 -13.89 -21.61
C TYR A 526 10.13 -13.28 -20.62
N TYR A 527 10.25 -11.98 -20.68
CA TYR A 527 10.92 -11.20 -19.65
C TYR A 527 9.97 -10.13 -19.09
N LEU A 528 10.26 -9.67 -17.87
CA LEU A 528 9.43 -8.69 -17.17
C LEU A 528 10.03 -7.29 -17.37
N THR A 529 9.15 -6.31 -17.56
CA THR A 529 9.48 -4.89 -17.48
C THR A 529 8.57 -4.21 -16.46
N SER A 530 9.12 -3.30 -15.66
CA SER A 530 8.34 -2.54 -14.65
C SER A 530 7.99 -1.15 -15.19
N CYS A 531 6.75 -0.72 -14.97
CA CYS A 531 6.28 0.61 -15.32
C CYS A 531 5.48 1.19 -14.12
N PRO A 532 5.65 2.47 -13.76
CA PRO A 532 6.81 3.29 -14.12
C PRO A 532 8.11 2.64 -13.65
N GLN A 533 9.23 2.98 -14.28
CA GLN A 533 10.53 2.52 -13.79
C GLN A 533 10.78 3.09 -12.39
N LYS A 534 11.50 2.34 -11.55
CA LYS A 534 11.93 2.87 -10.23
C LYS A 534 12.70 4.16 -10.46
N SER A 535 12.33 5.23 -9.76
CA SER A 535 13.09 6.49 -9.81
C SER A 535 14.51 6.23 -9.31
N SER A 536 15.51 6.73 -10.03
CA SER A 536 16.88 6.67 -9.53
C SER A 536 16.99 7.53 -8.25
N TRP A 537 17.88 7.14 -7.33
CA TRP A 537 18.14 7.94 -6.14
C TRP A 537 18.62 9.37 -6.48
N ILE A 538 19.22 9.58 -7.67
CA ILE A 538 19.64 10.89 -8.17
C ILE A 538 18.41 11.74 -8.49
N ASP A 539 17.39 11.18 -9.12
CA ASP A 539 16.14 11.87 -9.42
C ASP A 539 15.41 12.27 -8.14
N GLN A 540 15.41 11.39 -7.13
CA GLN A 540 14.85 11.66 -5.80
C GLN A 540 15.63 12.75 -5.05
N PHE A 541 16.95 12.80 -5.18
CA PHE A 541 17.80 13.82 -4.55
C PHE A 541 17.63 15.20 -5.20
N LEU A 542 17.46 15.24 -6.51
CA LEU A 542 17.23 16.48 -7.27
C LEU A 542 15.80 17.01 -7.08
N ASP A 543 14.86 16.12 -6.76
CA ASP A 543 13.51 16.54 -6.39
C ASP A 543 13.55 17.08 -4.95
N SER A 544 13.14 18.34 -4.78
CA SER A 544 13.25 19.11 -3.51
C SER A 544 12.45 18.54 -2.33
N THR A 545 11.94 17.33 -2.46
CA THR A 545 11.14 16.57 -1.49
C THR A 545 11.92 16.10 -0.26
N VAL A 546 13.23 15.84 -0.35
CA VAL A 546 14.06 15.36 0.78
C VAL A 546 13.99 16.26 2.03
N LYS A 547 13.80 17.56 1.86
CA LYS A 547 13.61 18.48 2.99
C LYS A 547 12.22 18.40 3.63
N ARG A 548 11.21 17.91 2.90
CA ARG A 548 9.82 17.77 3.40
C ARG A 548 9.66 16.57 4.29
N ASP A 549 10.23 15.43 3.92
CA ASP A 549 10.09 14.17 4.67
C ASP A 549 10.61 14.30 6.10
N TYR A 550 11.72 15.00 6.31
CA TYR A 550 12.25 15.25 7.66
C TYR A 550 11.31 16.09 8.54
N MET A 551 10.70 17.15 7.99
CA MET A 551 9.74 17.98 8.75
C MET A 551 8.46 17.22 9.06
N GLU A 552 8.00 16.37 8.17
CA GLU A 552 6.79 15.58 8.34
C GLU A 552 6.97 14.47 9.37
N GLU A 553 8.09 13.76 9.33
CA GLU A 553 8.47 12.78 10.34
C GLU A 553 8.54 13.40 11.75
N LYS A 554 9.15 14.59 11.87
CA LYS A 554 9.16 15.35 13.13
C LYS A 554 7.77 15.75 13.59
N LEU A 555 6.89 16.16 12.67
CA LEU A 555 5.49 16.46 12.95
C LEU A 555 4.72 15.20 13.37
N GLN A 556 4.92 14.07 12.70
CA GLN A 556 4.31 12.80 13.05
C GLN A 556 4.77 12.31 14.43
N THR A 557 6.06 12.40 14.70
CA THR A 557 6.64 12.05 16.01
C THR A 557 6.13 12.98 17.12
N ALA A 558 6.05 14.29 16.85
CA ALA A 558 5.59 15.28 17.84
C ALA A 558 4.10 15.21 18.11
N LEU A 559 3.27 14.88 17.12
CA LEU A 559 1.82 14.85 17.21
C LEU A 559 1.26 13.46 17.55
N GLY A 560 2.05 12.38 17.35
CA GLY A 560 1.64 11.01 17.64
C GLY A 560 0.28 10.66 17.01
N GLU A 561 -0.65 10.18 17.83
CA GLU A 561 -2.00 9.82 17.39
C GLU A 561 -2.84 11.01 16.85
N TYR A 562 -2.47 12.24 17.18
CA TYR A 562 -3.15 13.45 16.67
C TYR A 562 -2.70 13.84 15.26
N TYR A 563 -1.63 13.26 14.75
CA TYR A 563 -1.10 13.58 13.42
C TYR A 563 -2.12 13.31 12.31
N GLN A 564 -2.70 12.11 12.27
CA GLN A 564 -3.67 11.72 11.23
C GLN A 564 -4.94 12.60 11.22
N PRO A 565 -5.56 12.92 12.37
CA PRO A 565 -6.67 13.86 12.42
C PRO A 565 -6.31 15.26 11.91
N LEU A 566 -5.17 15.81 12.32
CA LEU A 566 -4.73 17.15 11.90
C LEU A 566 -4.34 17.20 10.41
N ARG A 567 -3.69 16.17 9.92
CA ARG A 567 -3.40 15.99 8.49
C ARG A 567 -4.67 15.97 7.65
N PHE A 568 -5.70 15.27 8.12
CA PHE A 568 -7.00 15.24 7.46
C PHE A 568 -7.63 16.64 7.37
N VAL A 569 -7.65 17.41 8.46
CA VAL A 569 -8.16 18.80 8.47
C VAL A 569 -7.36 19.68 7.50
N GLY A 570 -6.04 19.49 7.40
CA GLY A 570 -5.21 20.15 6.39
C GLY A 570 -5.59 19.79 4.95
N GLY A 571 -5.94 18.53 4.70
CA GLY A 571 -6.38 18.01 3.41
C GLY A 571 -7.76 18.53 2.95
N LEU A 572 -8.59 19.04 3.86
CA LEU A 572 -9.89 19.64 3.50
C LEU A 572 -9.74 20.88 2.57
N ARG A 573 -8.59 21.53 2.57
CA ARG A 573 -8.30 22.66 1.66
C ARG A 573 -8.13 22.25 0.20
N SER A 574 -7.88 20.97 -0.09
CA SER A 574 -7.69 20.45 -1.44
C SER A 574 -9.00 20.02 -2.13
N PHE A 575 -10.14 20.10 -1.44
CA PHE A 575 -11.46 19.82 -2.02
C PHE A 575 -11.93 21.04 -2.83
N ASP A 576 -11.50 21.13 -4.06
CA ASP A 576 -12.10 22.06 -5.02
C ASP A 576 -13.35 21.46 -5.69
N ALA A 577 -14.09 22.28 -6.43
CA ALA A 577 -15.32 21.84 -7.09
C ALA A 577 -15.11 20.73 -8.13
N LYS A 578 -13.88 20.53 -8.63
CA LYS A 578 -13.55 19.48 -9.60
C LYS A 578 -13.25 18.14 -8.93
N SER A 579 -12.62 18.17 -7.74
CA SER A 579 -12.21 16.97 -7.01
C SER A 579 -13.22 16.50 -5.96
N CYS A 580 -14.36 17.16 -5.82
CA CYS A 580 -15.37 16.85 -4.78
C CYS A 580 -16.11 15.52 -4.98
N VAL A 581 -16.12 14.96 -6.20
CA VAL A 581 -16.79 13.68 -6.47
C VAL A 581 -15.78 12.56 -6.51
N GLN A 582 -15.91 11.63 -5.57
CA GLN A 582 -14.93 10.60 -5.27
C GLN A 582 -15.50 9.20 -5.41
N ALA A 583 -14.71 8.34 -6.03
CA ALA A 583 -14.82 6.90 -5.93
C ALA A 583 -13.69 6.42 -4.98
N ARG A 584 -13.85 6.66 -3.67
CA ARG A 584 -12.82 6.43 -2.65
C ARG A 584 -13.36 5.60 -1.49
N MET A 585 -12.47 4.82 -0.90
CA MET A 585 -12.62 4.18 0.39
C MET A 585 -11.68 4.87 1.39
N PHE A 586 -12.22 5.53 2.42
CA PHE A 586 -11.41 6.25 3.41
C PHE A 586 -10.89 5.39 4.56
N TYR A 587 -11.37 4.15 4.64
CA TYR A 587 -11.06 3.29 5.76
C TYR A 587 -10.12 2.17 5.32
N VAL A 588 -8.91 2.21 5.83
CA VAL A 588 -7.98 1.07 5.81
C VAL A 588 -8.02 0.49 7.22
N PRO A 589 -8.35 -0.79 7.42
CA PRO A 589 -8.20 -1.41 8.73
C PRO A 589 -6.72 -1.30 9.11
N ASN A 590 -6.39 -0.44 10.08
CA ASN A 590 -5.08 -0.48 10.69
C ASN A 590 -4.98 -1.82 11.41
N VAL A 591 -4.28 -2.74 10.82
CA VAL A 591 -3.92 -3.99 11.42
C VAL A 591 -2.60 -3.75 12.13
N LYS A 592 -2.72 -3.43 13.42
CA LYS A 592 -1.55 -3.41 14.31
C LYS A 592 -1.22 -4.81 14.74
#